data_de30dfc1a606cb6da0a497719fd497ff
#
_entry.id   de30dfc1a606cb6da0a497719fd497ff
#
_cell.length_a   1.000
_cell.length_b   1.000
_cell.length_c   1.000
_cell.angle_alpha   90.00
_cell.angle_beta   90.00
_cell.angle_gamma   90.00
#
_symmetry.space_group_name_H-M   'P 1'
#
loop_
_entity.id
_entity.type
_entity.pdbx_description
1 polymer ?
#
loop_
_entity_poly.entity_id
_entity_poly.type
_entity_poly.pdbx_seq_one_letter_code
_entity_poly.pdbx_strand_id
1 'polypeptide(L)'
;MKTVSEINNTEESPFDFFSRDQWDRLADRSPLPLTHTDLSRLASLGDPIDIAEVDASYRPLTALLQLYVEGHRRVEHERSHFLTRSHQAPVPFIIGIGGSVAVGKSTVARLLRFLLSRWEKTPRVDLITTDGFLFPNAVLRSKGLLGRKGFPESYDRPALISFLSAVKSGMRNVQAPVYSHVVYDIVEGGSVIVDCPDILIVEGLNVLQPPKWGPGVMPIAVSDFFDFSIYVDANAEHIQQWYVDRFLTLRQTAFTREDSFFRTYASLTDAQAEATARSIWEEINLPNLLENIAPTRERATMIFTKGADHRVESLRLRR
;
A
#
# COMPACT_ATOMS: atom_id res chain seq x y z
N MET A 1 -27.40 7.62 -17.79
CA MET A 1 -26.06 7.25 -17.30
C MET A 1 -26.27 6.17 -16.25
N LYS A 2 -25.75 4.96 -16.50
CA LYS A 2 -25.80 3.89 -15.50
C LYS A 2 -24.90 4.27 -14.33
N THR A 3 -25.33 4.03 -13.12
CA THR A 3 -24.52 4.28 -11.93
C THR A 3 -23.34 3.33 -11.88
N VAL A 4 -22.23 3.73 -11.24
CA VAL A 4 -20.99 2.92 -11.12
C VAL A 4 -21.27 1.54 -10.52
N SER A 5 -22.31 1.40 -9.69
CA SER A 5 -22.74 0.10 -9.13
C SER A 5 -23.37 -0.85 -10.15
N GLU A 6 -23.95 -0.33 -11.25
CA GLU A 6 -24.59 -1.15 -12.30
C GLU A 6 -23.57 -1.68 -13.33
N ILE A 7 -22.40 -1.04 -13.46
CA ILE A 7 -21.32 -1.48 -14.34
C ILE A 7 -20.55 -2.68 -13.75
N ASN A 8 -20.62 -2.88 -12.44
CA ASN A 8 -19.82 -3.88 -11.72
C ASN A 8 -20.23 -5.35 -11.93
N ASN A 9 -21.31 -5.63 -12.64
CA ASN A 9 -21.82 -6.99 -12.84
C ASN A 9 -22.18 -7.32 -14.30
N THR A 10 -21.64 -6.58 -15.26
CA THR A 10 -21.90 -6.79 -16.68
C THR A 10 -20.71 -7.48 -17.37
N GLU A 11 -20.98 -8.26 -18.44
CA GLU A 11 -19.98 -8.89 -19.29
C GLU A 11 -18.94 -7.89 -19.88
N GLU A 12 -19.21 -6.59 -19.80
CA GLU A 12 -18.36 -5.48 -20.26
C GLU A 12 -17.32 -5.00 -19.22
N SER A 13 -17.32 -5.54 -17.98
CA SER A 13 -16.32 -5.16 -16.99
C SER A 13 -14.95 -5.76 -17.32
N PRO A 14 -13.84 -4.99 -17.25
CA PRO A 14 -12.49 -5.53 -17.36
C PRO A 14 -12.04 -6.34 -16.14
N PHE A 15 -12.94 -6.55 -15.16
CA PHE A 15 -12.66 -7.28 -13.94
C PHE A 15 -13.61 -8.46 -13.75
N ASP A 16 -13.05 -9.56 -13.27
CA ASP A 16 -13.80 -10.64 -12.65
C ASP A 16 -14.13 -10.26 -11.22
N PHE A 17 -15.39 -10.45 -10.82
CA PHE A 17 -15.89 -10.17 -9.47
C PHE A 17 -15.97 -11.45 -8.66
N PHE A 18 -15.51 -11.38 -7.41
CA PHE A 18 -15.61 -12.45 -6.42
C PHE A 18 -16.23 -11.92 -5.13
N SER A 19 -17.28 -12.59 -4.65
CA SER A 19 -17.68 -12.43 -3.26
C SER A 19 -16.63 -13.06 -2.34
N ARG A 20 -16.63 -12.69 -1.05
CA ARG A 20 -15.76 -13.30 -0.04
C ARG A 20 -15.81 -14.84 -0.10
N ASP A 21 -17.01 -15.43 -0.13
CA ASP A 21 -17.20 -16.88 -0.12
C ASP A 21 -16.71 -17.56 -1.41
N GLN A 22 -16.83 -16.89 -2.57
CA GLN A 22 -16.29 -17.40 -3.83
C GLN A 22 -14.78 -17.39 -3.79
N TRP A 23 -14.19 -16.31 -3.25
CA TRP A 23 -12.74 -16.15 -3.15
C TRP A 23 -12.10 -17.16 -2.19
N ASP A 24 -12.68 -17.35 -1.00
CA ASP A 24 -12.21 -18.30 0.02
C ASP A 24 -12.07 -19.74 -0.53
N ARG A 25 -12.88 -20.12 -1.51
CA ARG A 25 -12.87 -21.47 -2.10
C ARG A 25 -11.78 -21.68 -3.15
N LEU A 26 -11.06 -20.63 -3.56
CA LEU A 26 -10.08 -20.73 -4.64
C LEU A 26 -8.72 -21.30 -4.20
N ALA A 27 -8.45 -21.42 -2.93
CA ALA A 27 -7.19 -21.94 -2.42
C ALA A 27 -7.37 -23.18 -1.57
N ASP A 28 -6.39 -24.10 -1.67
CA ASP A 28 -6.31 -25.27 -0.82
C ASP A 28 -6.16 -24.90 0.65
N ARG A 29 -6.86 -25.63 1.52
CA ARG A 29 -6.85 -25.39 2.97
C ARG A 29 -5.66 -26.08 3.65
N SER A 30 -4.46 -25.77 3.22
CA SER A 30 -3.25 -26.13 3.97
C SER A 30 -3.14 -25.25 5.23
N PRO A 31 -2.56 -25.73 6.34
CA PRO A 31 -2.38 -24.90 7.53
C PRO A 31 -1.65 -23.61 7.22
N LEU A 32 -2.19 -22.47 7.69
CA LEU A 32 -1.48 -21.19 7.62
C LEU A 32 -0.30 -21.25 8.59
N PRO A 33 0.91 -20.90 8.18
CA PRO A 33 2.07 -20.80 9.05
C PRO A 33 2.00 -19.49 9.87
N LEU A 34 0.88 -19.25 10.57
CA LEU A 34 0.57 -17.99 11.23
C LEU A 34 -0.05 -18.26 12.60
N THR A 35 0.44 -17.58 13.64
CA THR A 35 -0.09 -17.63 14.99
C THR A 35 -0.83 -16.34 15.36
N HIS A 36 -1.62 -16.37 16.44
CA HIS A 36 -2.23 -15.16 16.99
C HIS A 36 -1.20 -14.11 17.40
N THR A 37 -0.02 -14.55 17.87
CA THR A 37 1.09 -13.64 18.22
C THR A 37 1.66 -12.96 16.98
N ASP A 38 1.75 -13.65 15.85
CA ASP A 38 2.17 -13.06 14.59
C ASP A 38 1.18 -11.99 14.14
N LEU A 39 -0.13 -12.28 14.21
CA LEU A 39 -1.18 -11.33 13.83
C LEU A 39 -1.13 -10.04 14.65
N SER A 40 -0.96 -10.14 15.97
CA SER A 40 -0.87 -8.95 16.84
C SER A 40 0.31 -8.04 16.50
N ARG A 41 1.39 -8.58 15.93
CA ARG A 41 2.56 -7.82 15.45
C ARG A 41 2.36 -7.24 14.04
N LEU A 42 1.54 -7.89 13.22
CA LEU A 42 1.31 -7.52 11.83
C LEU A 42 0.19 -6.50 11.67
N ALA A 43 -0.82 -6.55 12.53
CA ALA A 43 -1.93 -5.61 12.52
C ALA A 43 -1.46 -4.16 12.72
N SER A 44 -2.12 -3.23 12.03
CA SER A 44 -1.98 -1.79 12.28
C SER A 44 -2.87 -1.38 13.44
N LEU A 45 -2.53 -0.29 14.10
CA LEU A 45 -3.38 0.33 15.10
C LEU A 45 -4.72 0.72 14.45
N GLY A 46 -5.83 0.24 15.00
CA GLY A 46 -7.17 0.50 14.48
C GLY A 46 -7.57 -0.32 13.23
N ASP A 47 -6.80 -1.35 12.86
CA ASP A 47 -7.12 -2.26 11.76
C ASP A 47 -7.04 -3.71 12.27
N PRO A 48 -8.06 -4.19 12.99
CA PRO A 48 -8.08 -5.53 13.56
C PRO A 48 -8.10 -6.59 12.45
N ILE A 49 -7.38 -7.66 12.69
CA ILE A 49 -7.36 -8.81 11.81
C ILE A 49 -7.29 -10.09 12.63
N ASP A 50 -8.02 -11.11 12.21
CA ASP A 50 -8.01 -12.44 12.82
C ASP A 50 -7.56 -13.53 11.85
N ILE A 51 -7.32 -14.75 12.37
CA ILE A 51 -6.86 -15.87 11.56
C ILE A 51 -7.89 -16.24 10.49
N ALA A 52 -9.20 -16.16 10.80
CA ALA A 52 -10.26 -16.47 9.86
C ALA A 52 -10.30 -15.50 8.68
N GLU A 53 -10.01 -14.21 8.93
CA GLU A 53 -9.87 -13.22 7.86
C GLU A 53 -8.64 -13.52 6.97
N VAL A 54 -7.51 -13.85 7.58
CA VAL A 54 -6.30 -14.20 6.80
C VAL A 54 -6.54 -15.46 5.98
N ASP A 55 -7.21 -16.44 6.55
CA ASP A 55 -7.53 -17.69 5.87
C ASP A 55 -8.44 -17.46 4.66
N ALA A 56 -9.53 -16.73 4.85
CA ALA A 56 -10.52 -16.51 3.81
C ALA A 56 -10.05 -15.55 2.69
N SER A 57 -9.28 -14.51 3.03
CA SER A 57 -8.96 -13.43 2.09
C SER A 57 -7.54 -13.47 1.57
N TYR A 58 -6.57 -13.71 2.45
CA TYR A 58 -5.14 -13.58 2.10
C TYR A 58 -4.51 -14.90 1.63
N ARG A 59 -5.01 -16.07 2.05
CA ARG A 59 -4.55 -17.35 1.54
C ARG A 59 -4.76 -17.46 0.02
N PRO A 60 -5.98 -17.26 -0.54
CA PRO A 60 -6.18 -17.28 -1.98
C PRO A 60 -5.36 -16.21 -2.71
N LEU A 61 -5.22 -15.02 -2.10
CA LEU A 61 -4.40 -13.96 -2.66
C LEU A 61 -2.93 -14.36 -2.76
N THR A 62 -2.36 -14.99 -1.72
CA THR A 62 -0.96 -15.45 -1.78
C THR A 62 -0.78 -16.57 -2.79
N ALA A 63 -1.73 -17.49 -2.92
CA ALA A 63 -1.70 -18.53 -3.96
C ALA A 63 -1.72 -17.91 -5.37
N LEU A 64 -2.59 -16.92 -5.61
CA LEU A 64 -2.62 -16.19 -6.88
C LEU A 64 -1.29 -15.46 -7.14
N LEU A 65 -0.75 -14.74 -6.16
CA LEU A 65 0.52 -14.02 -6.30
C LEU A 65 1.69 -14.98 -6.62
N GLN A 66 1.68 -16.19 -6.07
CA GLN A 66 2.67 -17.21 -6.41
C GLN A 66 2.64 -17.57 -7.89
N LEU A 67 1.44 -17.70 -8.49
CA LEU A 67 1.30 -17.95 -9.94
C LEU A 67 1.89 -16.79 -10.78
N TYR A 68 1.62 -15.54 -10.37
CA TYR A 68 2.18 -14.37 -11.04
C TYR A 68 3.71 -14.31 -10.92
N VAL A 69 4.27 -14.57 -9.74
CA VAL A 69 5.72 -14.60 -9.51
C VAL A 69 6.39 -15.69 -10.34
N GLU A 70 5.81 -16.89 -10.39
CA GLU A 70 6.35 -17.99 -11.21
C GLU A 70 6.27 -17.67 -12.71
N GLY A 71 5.16 -17.10 -13.16
CA GLY A 71 4.99 -16.61 -14.53
C GLY A 71 6.02 -15.54 -14.90
N HIS A 72 6.21 -14.55 -14.03
CA HIS A 72 7.22 -13.49 -14.21
C HIS A 72 8.63 -14.08 -14.34
N ARG A 73 9.03 -14.97 -13.44
CA ARG A 73 10.36 -15.59 -13.46
C ARG A 73 10.58 -16.41 -14.73
N ARG A 74 9.57 -17.12 -15.19
CA ARG A 74 9.66 -17.88 -16.45
C ARG A 74 9.85 -16.95 -17.64
N VAL A 75 9.06 -15.87 -17.72
CA VAL A 75 9.19 -14.88 -18.81
C VAL A 75 10.56 -14.22 -18.78
N GLU A 76 11.07 -13.82 -17.60
CA GLU A 76 12.41 -13.21 -17.48
C GLU A 76 13.53 -14.18 -17.86
N HIS A 77 13.39 -15.46 -17.52
CA HIS A 77 14.34 -16.50 -17.93
C HIS A 77 14.39 -16.65 -19.46
N GLU A 78 13.23 -16.84 -20.10
CA GLU A 78 13.12 -17.00 -21.55
C GLU A 78 13.57 -15.74 -22.30
N ARG A 79 13.21 -14.55 -21.78
CA ARG A 79 13.66 -13.27 -22.33
C ARG A 79 15.18 -13.11 -22.26
N SER A 80 15.81 -13.51 -21.15
CA SER A 80 17.27 -13.45 -21.02
C SER A 80 17.96 -14.38 -22.02
N HIS A 81 17.40 -15.57 -22.21
CA HIS A 81 17.87 -16.52 -23.21
C HIS A 81 17.71 -15.99 -24.65
N PHE A 82 16.53 -15.45 -24.96
CA PHE A 82 16.24 -14.85 -26.28
C PHE A 82 17.17 -13.67 -26.61
N LEU A 83 17.49 -12.84 -25.61
CA LEU A 83 18.37 -11.67 -25.78
C LEU A 83 19.87 -12.03 -25.69
N THR A 84 20.22 -13.34 -25.57
CA THR A 84 21.61 -13.82 -25.41
C THR A 84 22.37 -13.09 -24.28
N ARG A 85 21.65 -12.69 -23.21
CA ARG A 85 22.23 -12.01 -22.05
C ARG A 85 22.66 -13.08 -21.03
N SER A 86 23.93 -13.41 -20.98
CA SER A 86 24.52 -14.23 -19.93
C SER A 86 24.63 -13.38 -18.64
N HIS A 87 24.11 -13.91 -17.51
CA HIS A 87 24.31 -13.39 -16.15
C HIS A 87 23.65 -12.02 -15.85
N GLN A 88 22.34 -11.92 -16.03
CA GLN A 88 21.59 -10.81 -15.39
C GLN A 88 21.21 -11.17 -13.94
N ALA A 89 21.33 -10.17 -13.05
CA ALA A 89 20.76 -10.28 -11.71
C ALA A 89 19.24 -10.57 -11.81
N PRO A 90 18.69 -11.40 -10.90
CA PRO A 90 17.25 -11.63 -10.90
C PRO A 90 16.47 -10.32 -10.82
N VAL A 91 15.46 -10.17 -11.68
CA VAL A 91 14.56 -9.01 -11.64
C VAL A 91 13.53 -9.24 -10.55
N PRO A 92 13.47 -8.38 -9.51
CA PRO A 92 12.46 -8.52 -8.45
C PRO A 92 11.03 -8.40 -8.99
N PHE A 93 10.11 -9.22 -8.43
CA PHE A 93 8.68 -9.02 -8.64
C PHE A 93 8.19 -7.89 -7.73
N ILE A 94 7.58 -6.84 -8.28
CA ILE A 94 7.17 -5.66 -7.51
C ILE A 94 5.65 -5.63 -7.36
N ILE A 95 5.18 -5.58 -6.11
CA ILE A 95 3.76 -5.46 -5.76
C ILE A 95 3.49 -4.05 -5.24
N GLY A 96 2.63 -3.30 -5.93
CA GLY A 96 2.15 -2.00 -5.47
C GLY A 96 0.88 -2.13 -4.64
N ILE A 97 0.80 -1.45 -3.47
CA ILE A 97 -0.39 -1.43 -2.63
C ILE A 97 -0.83 0.01 -2.42
N GLY A 98 -1.96 0.37 -3.05
CA GLY A 98 -2.59 1.69 -2.97
C GLY A 98 -3.89 1.69 -2.15
N GLY A 99 -4.41 2.89 -1.87
CA GLY A 99 -5.66 3.11 -1.14
C GLY A 99 -5.56 4.31 -0.19
N SER A 100 -6.67 4.66 0.48
CA SER A 100 -6.75 5.82 1.38
C SER A 100 -5.93 5.66 2.66
N VAL A 101 -5.75 6.77 3.38
CA VAL A 101 -5.31 6.73 4.80
C VAL A 101 -6.32 5.90 5.61
N ALA A 102 -5.86 5.23 6.64
CA ALA A 102 -6.67 4.40 7.56
C ALA A 102 -7.39 3.18 6.95
N VAL A 103 -7.33 2.92 5.63
CA VAL A 103 -8.00 1.78 4.98
C VAL A 103 -7.35 0.41 5.27
N GLY A 104 -6.16 0.39 5.88
CA GLY A 104 -5.45 -0.84 6.24
C GLY A 104 -4.38 -1.32 5.26
N LYS A 105 -3.91 -0.47 4.33
CA LYS A 105 -2.82 -0.80 3.38
C LYS A 105 -1.59 -1.43 4.06
N SER A 106 -1.15 -0.84 5.16
CA SER A 106 0.05 -1.28 5.87
C SER A 106 -0.14 -2.64 6.54
N THR A 107 -1.37 -2.98 6.96
CA THR A 107 -1.70 -4.34 7.44
C THR A 107 -1.62 -5.33 6.29
N VAL A 108 -2.25 -5.02 5.14
CA VAL A 108 -2.18 -5.85 3.92
C VAL A 108 -0.72 -6.08 3.51
N ALA A 109 0.09 -5.02 3.46
CA ALA A 109 1.49 -5.08 3.06
C ALA A 109 2.34 -5.98 3.99
N ARG A 110 2.18 -5.82 5.31
CA ARG A 110 2.91 -6.64 6.30
C ARG A 110 2.47 -8.10 6.29
N LEU A 111 1.15 -8.37 6.14
CA LEU A 111 0.64 -9.73 6.02
C LEU A 111 1.17 -10.40 4.76
N LEU A 112 1.11 -9.74 3.61
CA LEU A 112 1.65 -10.30 2.37
C LEU A 112 3.16 -10.53 2.46
N ARG A 113 3.92 -9.58 3.04
CA ARG A 113 5.34 -9.79 3.31
C ARG A 113 5.58 -11.05 4.13
N PHE A 114 4.83 -11.21 5.22
CA PHE A 114 4.96 -12.37 6.11
C PHE A 114 4.61 -13.67 5.40
N LEU A 115 3.46 -13.74 4.75
CA LEU A 115 2.96 -14.95 4.11
C LEU A 115 3.83 -15.37 2.91
N LEU A 116 4.20 -14.41 2.05
CA LEU A 116 5.02 -14.67 0.87
C LEU A 116 6.46 -15.08 1.23
N SER A 117 7.02 -14.55 2.33
CA SER A 117 8.35 -14.95 2.80
C SER A 117 8.41 -16.39 3.34
N ARG A 118 7.27 -17.02 3.62
CA ARG A 118 7.17 -18.44 4.04
C ARG A 118 7.21 -19.41 2.86
N TRP A 119 7.10 -18.91 1.65
CA TRP A 119 7.23 -19.74 0.47
C TRP A 119 8.71 -19.92 0.13
N GLU A 120 9.15 -21.17 0.02
CA GLU A 120 10.56 -21.52 -0.18
C GLU A 120 11.19 -20.89 -1.42
N LYS A 121 10.38 -20.63 -2.46
CA LYS A 121 10.83 -19.99 -3.70
C LYS A 121 11.02 -18.47 -3.59
N THR A 122 10.44 -17.82 -2.57
CA THR A 122 10.54 -16.35 -2.39
C THR A 122 10.87 -15.96 -0.94
N PRO A 123 11.96 -16.48 -0.36
CA PRO A 123 12.28 -16.22 1.06
C PRO A 123 12.61 -14.74 1.34
N ARG A 124 13.02 -13.97 0.32
CA ARG A 124 13.41 -12.57 0.47
C ARG A 124 12.30 -11.66 -0.03
N VAL A 125 11.48 -11.17 0.90
CA VAL A 125 10.40 -10.23 0.63
C VAL A 125 10.65 -8.94 1.40
N ASP A 126 10.95 -7.87 0.67
CA ASP A 126 11.13 -6.54 1.23
C ASP A 126 9.85 -5.72 1.13
N LEU A 127 9.72 -4.77 2.04
CA LEU A 127 8.61 -3.83 2.10
C LEU A 127 9.15 -2.42 2.31
N ILE A 128 8.75 -1.51 1.44
CA ILE A 128 8.99 -0.08 1.62
C ILE A 128 7.65 0.68 1.60
N THR A 129 7.60 1.79 2.34
CA THR A 129 6.50 2.76 2.25
C THR A 129 6.94 3.99 1.48
N THR A 130 6.07 4.50 0.63
CA THR A 130 6.36 5.72 -0.14
C THR A 130 6.45 6.97 0.71
N ASP A 131 6.01 6.92 1.97
CA ASP A 131 6.15 8.04 2.89
C ASP A 131 7.61 8.43 3.13
N GLY A 132 8.56 7.49 2.95
CA GLY A 132 9.99 7.79 2.92
C GLY A 132 10.40 8.75 1.80
N PHE A 133 9.60 8.88 0.76
CA PHE A 133 9.82 9.78 -0.37
C PHE A 133 8.98 11.07 -0.30
N LEU A 134 8.37 11.38 0.85
CA LEU A 134 7.84 12.72 1.11
C LEU A 134 8.97 13.73 1.16
N PHE A 135 8.73 14.96 0.71
CA PHE A 135 9.68 16.05 0.99
C PHE A 135 9.76 16.29 2.51
N PRO A 136 10.94 16.57 3.06
CA PRO A 136 11.10 16.97 4.45
C PRO A 136 10.19 18.15 4.81
N ASN A 137 9.72 18.21 6.06
CA ASN A 137 8.83 19.27 6.54
C ASN A 137 9.38 20.69 6.28
N ALA A 138 10.69 20.88 6.37
CA ALA A 138 11.33 22.16 6.05
C ALA A 138 11.09 22.57 4.59
N VAL A 139 11.19 21.63 3.65
CA VAL A 139 10.93 21.85 2.23
C VAL A 139 9.44 22.08 2.00
N LEU A 140 8.57 21.29 2.64
CA LEU A 140 7.11 21.46 2.51
C LEU A 140 6.67 22.84 3.03
N ARG A 141 7.24 23.32 4.15
CA ARG A 141 6.97 24.69 4.66
C ARG A 141 7.41 25.76 3.67
N SER A 142 8.62 25.67 3.13
CA SER A 142 9.13 26.65 2.16
C SER A 142 8.31 26.73 0.88
N LYS A 143 7.65 25.61 0.51
CA LYS A 143 6.75 25.52 -0.66
C LYS A 143 5.28 25.80 -0.33
N GLY A 144 4.90 26.08 0.93
CA GLY A 144 3.50 26.23 1.36
C GLY A 144 2.68 24.94 1.27
N LEU A 145 3.33 23.76 1.26
CA LEU A 145 2.70 22.45 1.04
C LEU A 145 2.52 21.61 2.32
N LEU A 146 2.86 22.14 3.49
CA LEU A 146 2.77 21.33 4.72
C LEU A 146 1.35 20.86 5.02
N GLY A 147 0.33 21.69 4.78
CA GLY A 147 -1.09 21.34 4.91
C GLY A 147 -1.59 20.37 3.83
N ARG A 148 -0.79 20.12 2.80
CA ARG A 148 -1.09 19.16 1.72
C ARG A 148 -0.15 17.94 1.76
N LYS A 149 0.40 17.64 2.93
CA LYS A 149 1.24 16.45 3.11
C LYS A 149 0.42 15.18 2.90
N GLY A 150 0.92 14.26 2.05
CA GLY A 150 0.17 13.09 1.58
C GLY A 150 -0.49 13.29 0.21
N PHE A 151 -0.63 14.52 -0.28
CA PHE A 151 -1.04 14.81 -1.66
C PHE A 151 0.11 14.52 -2.63
N PRO A 152 -0.17 14.25 -3.93
CA PRO A 152 0.87 13.87 -4.90
C PRO A 152 2.03 14.86 -5.02
N GLU A 153 1.79 16.16 -4.82
CA GLU A 153 2.81 17.21 -4.89
C GLU A 153 3.74 17.27 -3.69
N SER A 154 3.40 16.58 -2.60
CA SER A 154 4.24 16.50 -1.39
C SER A 154 5.36 15.44 -1.48
N TYR A 155 5.37 14.64 -2.54
CA TYR A 155 6.33 13.56 -2.73
C TYR A 155 7.45 13.93 -3.71
N ASP A 156 8.69 13.50 -3.40
CA ASP A 156 9.80 13.46 -4.35
C ASP A 156 9.63 12.24 -5.30
N ARG A 157 8.71 12.41 -6.25
CA ARG A 157 8.41 11.38 -7.24
C ARG A 157 9.62 10.98 -8.09
N PRO A 158 10.51 11.91 -8.54
CA PRO A 158 11.73 11.54 -9.23
C PRO A 158 12.64 10.62 -8.43
N ALA A 159 12.83 10.87 -7.12
CA ALA A 159 13.60 10.00 -6.24
C ALA A 159 12.98 8.60 -6.11
N LEU A 160 11.64 8.49 -5.96
CA LEU A 160 10.95 7.22 -5.91
C LEU A 160 11.08 6.44 -7.24
N ILE A 161 10.94 7.10 -8.39
CA ILE A 161 11.12 6.48 -9.71
C ILE A 161 12.58 6.00 -9.88
N SER A 162 13.56 6.79 -9.48
CA SER A 162 14.98 6.41 -9.53
C SER A 162 15.27 5.20 -8.66
N PHE A 163 14.70 5.15 -7.44
CA PHE A 163 14.80 4.01 -6.55
C PHE A 163 14.23 2.74 -7.19
N LEU A 164 13.00 2.79 -7.72
CA LEU A 164 12.35 1.63 -8.35
C LEU A 164 13.10 1.18 -9.61
N SER A 165 13.62 2.11 -10.40
CA SER A 165 14.44 1.81 -11.57
C SER A 165 15.72 1.08 -11.17
N ALA A 166 16.40 1.52 -10.11
CA ALA A 166 17.59 0.87 -9.59
C ALA A 166 17.29 -0.57 -9.11
N VAL A 167 16.20 -0.75 -8.35
CA VAL A 167 15.78 -2.08 -7.90
C VAL A 167 15.43 -2.99 -9.08
N LYS A 168 14.64 -2.51 -10.05
CA LYS A 168 14.25 -3.28 -11.25
C LYS A 168 15.44 -3.63 -12.15
N SER A 169 16.50 -2.82 -12.14
CA SER A 169 17.74 -3.11 -12.86
C SER A 169 18.66 -4.12 -12.15
N GLY A 170 18.26 -4.61 -10.96
CA GLY A 170 19.06 -5.57 -10.19
C GLY A 170 20.23 -4.95 -9.43
N MET A 171 20.22 -3.63 -9.21
CA MET A 171 21.22 -2.98 -8.35
C MET A 171 21.16 -3.52 -6.93
N ARG A 172 22.33 -3.73 -6.32
CA ARG A 172 22.45 -4.17 -4.93
C ARG A 172 22.46 -3.00 -3.96
N ASN A 173 21.98 -3.25 -2.74
CA ASN A 173 22.05 -2.30 -1.63
C ASN A 173 21.41 -0.94 -1.96
N VAL A 174 20.26 -0.96 -2.65
CA VAL A 174 19.51 0.26 -2.97
C VAL A 174 18.88 0.81 -1.70
N GLN A 175 19.12 2.09 -1.39
CA GLN A 175 18.61 2.71 -0.17
C GLN A 175 17.26 3.38 -0.40
N ALA A 176 16.29 3.10 0.47
CA ALA A 176 15.03 3.81 0.57
C ALA A 176 15.01 4.66 1.85
N PRO A 177 14.66 5.95 1.80
CA PRO A 177 14.56 6.80 3.00
C PRO A 177 13.50 6.29 3.97
N VAL A 178 13.67 6.58 5.26
CA VAL A 178 12.74 6.20 6.32
C VAL A 178 11.92 7.41 6.76
N TYR A 179 10.62 7.20 6.93
CA TYR A 179 9.69 8.17 7.51
C TYR A 179 9.29 7.77 8.92
N SER A 180 9.20 8.74 9.82
CA SER A 180 8.69 8.53 11.17
C SER A 180 7.34 9.21 11.35
N HIS A 181 6.31 8.40 11.64
CA HIS A 181 4.98 8.92 11.98
C HIS A 181 4.95 9.63 13.34
N VAL A 182 5.94 9.40 14.22
CA VAL A 182 6.03 10.05 15.53
C VAL A 182 6.49 11.50 15.36
N VAL A 183 7.65 11.71 14.70
CA VAL A 183 8.16 13.06 14.43
C VAL A 183 7.52 13.70 13.21
N TYR A 184 6.69 12.94 12.48
CA TYR A 184 5.96 13.37 11.28
C TYR A 184 6.88 13.93 10.20
N ASP A 185 8.07 13.31 10.04
CA ASP A 185 9.09 13.76 9.06
C ASP A 185 9.98 12.59 8.60
N ILE A 186 10.78 12.85 7.57
CA ILE A 186 11.86 11.97 7.14
C ILE A 186 12.89 11.87 8.27
N VAL A 187 13.35 10.65 8.54
CA VAL A 187 14.41 10.40 9.51
C VAL A 187 15.75 10.75 8.86
N GLU A 188 16.41 11.78 9.37
CA GLU A 188 17.69 12.24 8.84
C GLU A 188 18.74 11.11 8.91
N GLY A 189 19.35 10.79 7.76
CA GLY A 189 20.32 9.69 7.65
C GLY A 189 19.71 8.27 7.79
N GLY A 190 18.40 8.16 8.04
CA GLY A 190 17.70 6.88 8.13
C GLY A 190 17.43 6.29 6.74
N SER A 191 17.81 5.01 6.54
CA SER A 191 17.49 4.28 5.31
C SER A 191 17.22 2.81 5.56
N VAL A 192 16.38 2.22 4.71
CA VAL A 192 16.20 0.78 4.56
C VAL A 192 16.97 0.34 3.34
N ILE A 193 17.76 -0.73 3.47
CA ILE A 193 18.51 -1.30 2.35
C ILE A 193 17.66 -2.38 1.69
N VAL A 194 17.44 -2.25 0.38
CA VAL A 194 16.79 -3.24 -0.49
C VAL A 194 17.90 -3.90 -1.33
N ASP A 195 18.13 -5.20 -1.10
CA ASP A 195 19.23 -5.92 -1.73
C ASP A 195 18.75 -7.12 -2.55
N CYS A 196 18.33 -6.87 -3.78
CA CYS A 196 17.85 -7.87 -4.74
C CYS A 196 16.83 -8.84 -4.10
N PRO A 197 15.71 -8.38 -3.57
CA PRO A 197 14.69 -9.27 -3.03
C PRO A 197 14.04 -10.10 -4.15
N ASP A 198 13.41 -11.21 -3.77
CA ASP A 198 12.55 -11.97 -4.68
C ASP A 198 11.28 -11.20 -5.00
N ILE A 199 10.73 -10.53 -3.98
CA ILE A 199 9.54 -9.68 -4.06
C ILE A 199 9.83 -8.37 -3.32
N LEU A 200 9.51 -7.24 -3.95
CA LEU A 200 9.43 -5.94 -3.29
C LEU A 200 7.97 -5.49 -3.19
N ILE A 201 7.50 -5.23 -1.98
CA ILE A 201 6.19 -4.60 -1.75
C ILE A 201 6.39 -3.10 -1.58
N VAL A 202 5.65 -2.30 -2.33
CA VAL A 202 5.66 -0.83 -2.30
C VAL A 202 4.28 -0.34 -1.88
N GLU A 203 4.17 0.20 -0.67
CA GLU A 203 2.90 0.67 -0.12
C GLU A 203 2.84 2.19 -0.08
N GLY A 204 1.70 2.78 -0.46
CA GLY A 204 1.48 4.21 -0.31
C GLY A 204 0.19 4.74 -0.90
N LEU A 205 -0.10 6.02 -0.59
CA LEU A 205 -1.34 6.68 -1.04
C LEU A 205 -1.39 6.88 -2.55
N ASN A 206 -0.26 7.25 -3.15
CA ASN A 206 -0.17 7.75 -4.52
C ASN A 206 0.54 6.80 -5.50
N VAL A 207 0.69 5.51 -5.13
CA VAL A 207 1.47 4.53 -5.93
C VAL A 207 0.84 4.22 -7.29
N LEU A 208 -0.48 4.42 -7.43
CA LEU A 208 -1.22 4.17 -8.68
C LEU A 208 -1.50 5.45 -9.48
N GLN A 209 -0.89 6.58 -9.12
CA GLN A 209 -1.04 7.84 -9.87
C GLN A 209 -0.58 7.69 -11.33
N PRO A 210 -1.34 8.23 -12.30
CA PRO A 210 -0.93 8.23 -13.69
C PRO A 210 0.36 9.05 -13.89
N PRO A 211 1.07 8.85 -15.02
CA PRO A 211 2.20 9.70 -15.35
C PRO A 211 1.76 11.16 -15.48
N LYS A 212 2.60 12.08 -15.01
CA LYS A 212 2.40 13.50 -15.26
C LYS A 212 3.00 13.85 -16.62
N TRP A 213 2.25 14.63 -17.42
CA TRP A 213 2.72 15.14 -18.71
C TRP A 213 3.14 16.61 -18.56
N GLY A 214 4.23 17.00 -19.19
CA GLY A 214 4.71 18.39 -19.22
C GLY A 214 6.16 18.51 -19.70
N PRO A 215 6.61 19.71 -20.09
CA PRO A 215 7.99 19.94 -20.47
C PRO A 215 8.95 19.57 -19.34
N GLY A 216 9.94 18.71 -19.61
CA GLY A 216 10.93 18.27 -18.63
C GLY A 216 10.42 17.26 -17.58
N VAL A 217 9.20 16.76 -17.71
CA VAL A 217 8.64 15.73 -16.84
C VAL A 217 8.82 14.36 -17.47
N MET A 218 9.41 13.42 -16.72
CA MET A 218 9.51 12.03 -17.16
C MET A 218 8.12 11.39 -17.19
N PRO A 219 7.63 10.90 -18.36
CA PRO A 219 6.28 10.37 -18.51
C PRO A 219 6.17 8.92 -18.00
N ILE A 220 6.86 8.59 -16.91
CA ILE A 220 6.85 7.27 -16.27
C ILE A 220 6.06 7.37 -14.97
N ALA A 221 5.11 6.48 -14.77
CA ALA A 221 4.40 6.34 -13.50
C ALA A 221 5.13 5.38 -12.56
N VAL A 222 4.93 5.56 -11.26
CA VAL A 222 5.40 4.59 -10.23
C VAL A 222 4.80 3.21 -10.51
N SER A 223 3.54 3.17 -10.93
CA SER A 223 2.82 1.94 -11.28
C SER A 223 3.38 1.18 -12.49
N ASP A 224 4.20 1.82 -13.34
CA ASP A 224 4.82 1.16 -14.49
C ASP A 224 5.91 0.15 -14.08
N PHE A 225 6.38 0.23 -12.85
CA PHE A 225 7.33 -0.73 -12.26
C PHE A 225 6.65 -1.95 -11.62
N PHE A 226 5.33 -1.93 -11.45
CA PHE A 226 4.61 -2.99 -10.74
C PHE A 226 4.28 -4.16 -11.66
N ASP A 227 4.57 -5.35 -11.20
CA ASP A 227 4.15 -6.61 -11.84
C ASP A 227 2.75 -7.02 -11.38
N PHE A 228 2.34 -6.56 -10.19
CA PHE A 228 1.00 -6.69 -9.65
C PHE A 228 0.65 -5.47 -8.78
N SER A 229 -0.61 -5.09 -8.77
CA SER A 229 -1.04 -3.97 -7.92
C SER A 229 -2.38 -4.25 -7.25
N ILE A 230 -2.48 -3.82 -5.98
CA ILE A 230 -3.66 -3.97 -5.14
C ILE A 230 -4.14 -2.57 -4.74
N TYR A 231 -5.42 -2.29 -4.95
CA TYR A 231 -6.08 -1.13 -4.37
C TYR A 231 -6.94 -1.61 -3.20
N VAL A 232 -6.64 -1.15 -1.99
CA VAL A 232 -7.46 -1.41 -0.81
C VAL A 232 -8.55 -0.34 -0.73
N ASP A 233 -9.79 -0.78 -0.90
CA ASP A 233 -10.98 0.07 -1.00
C ASP A 233 -11.90 -0.11 0.21
N ALA A 234 -12.66 0.92 0.53
CA ALA A 234 -13.80 0.87 1.45
C ALA A 234 -14.71 2.08 1.22
N ASN A 235 -15.91 2.05 1.78
CA ASN A 235 -16.78 3.21 1.81
C ASN A 235 -16.10 4.37 2.57
N ALA A 236 -16.20 5.59 2.04
CA ALA A 236 -15.57 6.77 2.63
C ALA A 236 -16.03 7.03 4.09
N GLU A 237 -17.28 6.73 4.41
CA GLU A 237 -17.83 6.84 5.78
C GLU A 237 -17.16 5.86 6.74
N HIS A 238 -16.90 4.61 6.30
CA HIS A 238 -16.17 3.63 7.10
C HIS A 238 -14.73 4.09 7.33
N ILE A 239 -14.07 4.58 6.28
CA ILE A 239 -12.69 5.08 6.38
C ILE A 239 -12.61 6.29 7.33
N GLN A 240 -13.59 7.20 7.27
CA GLN A 240 -13.69 8.33 8.21
C GLN A 240 -13.77 7.84 9.65
N GLN A 241 -14.66 6.87 9.93
CA GLN A 241 -14.81 6.34 11.29
C GLN A 241 -13.51 5.68 11.77
N TRP A 242 -12.88 4.85 10.94
CA TRP A 242 -11.60 4.21 11.27
C TRP A 242 -10.47 5.23 11.49
N TYR A 243 -10.48 6.34 10.73
CA TYR A 243 -9.53 7.43 10.93
C TYR A 243 -9.73 8.11 12.28
N VAL A 244 -10.98 8.38 12.68
CA VAL A 244 -11.32 8.98 13.97
C VAL A 244 -10.91 8.05 15.12
N ASP A 245 -11.28 6.77 15.06
CA ASP A 245 -10.96 5.77 16.08
C ASP A 245 -9.44 5.61 16.26
N ARG A 246 -8.71 5.58 15.14
CA ARG A 246 -7.26 5.55 15.14
C ARG A 246 -6.67 6.82 15.76
N PHE A 247 -7.21 8.00 15.46
CA PHE A 247 -6.76 9.27 16.03
C PHE A 247 -6.94 9.28 17.55
N LEU A 248 -8.10 8.83 18.05
CA LEU A 248 -8.39 8.73 19.49
C LEU A 248 -7.40 7.77 20.18
N THR A 249 -7.11 6.65 19.55
CA THR A 249 -6.11 5.68 20.09
C THR A 249 -4.70 6.27 20.09
N LEU A 250 -4.29 6.96 19.01
CA LEU A 250 -2.98 7.62 18.92
C LEU A 250 -2.84 8.73 19.95
N ARG A 251 -3.91 9.48 20.24
CA ARG A 251 -3.92 10.50 21.29
C ARG A 251 -3.53 9.93 22.65
N GLN A 252 -4.03 8.75 22.98
CA GLN A 252 -3.75 8.07 24.23
C GLN A 252 -2.38 7.37 24.28
N THR A 253 -1.72 7.22 23.14
CA THR A 253 -0.49 6.43 22.99
C THR A 253 0.65 7.23 22.35
N ALA A 254 0.78 7.23 21.04
CA ALA A 254 1.91 7.84 20.34
C ALA A 254 1.99 9.36 20.49
N PHE A 255 0.85 10.07 20.65
CA PHE A 255 0.88 11.52 20.82
C PHE A 255 1.34 11.95 22.21
N THR A 256 1.32 11.07 23.22
CA THR A 256 1.86 11.36 24.56
C THR A 256 3.39 11.38 24.62
N ARG A 257 4.07 10.86 23.63
CA ARG A 257 5.53 10.83 23.57
C ARG A 257 6.11 12.24 23.49
N GLU A 258 7.28 12.43 24.12
CA GLU A 258 7.96 13.73 24.14
C GLU A 258 8.40 14.21 22.76
N ASP A 259 8.79 13.27 21.88
CA ASP A 259 9.24 13.51 20.52
C ASP A 259 8.08 13.56 19.49
N SER A 260 6.81 13.46 19.95
CA SER A 260 5.67 13.45 19.03
C SER A 260 5.39 14.84 18.46
N PHE A 261 5.32 14.92 17.13
CA PHE A 261 4.87 16.12 16.42
C PHE A 261 3.44 16.52 16.82
N PHE A 262 2.61 15.55 17.15
CA PHE A 262 1.19 15.71 17.51
C PHE A 262 0.95 15.80 19.01
N ARG A 263 1.98 16.06 19.82
CA ARG A 263 1.91 16.10 21.30
C ARG A 263 0.83 17.06 21.83
N THR A 264 0.57 18.15 21.11
CA THR A 264 -0.48 19.11 21.48
C THR A 264 -1.88 18.49 21.51
N TYR A 265 -2.12 17.43 20.73
CA TYR A 265 -3.40 16.73 20.72
C TYR A 265 -3.58 15.77 21.92
N ALA A 266 -2.51 15.39 22.60
CA ALA A 266 -2.60 14.52 23.76
C ALA A 266 -3.42 15.10 24.93
N SER A 267 -3.51 16.45 25.02
CA SER A 267 -4.26 17.17 26.07
C SER A 267 -5.74 17.41 25.73
N LEU A 268 -6.19 17.05 24.52
CA LEU A 268 -7.58 17.24 24.12
C LEU A 268 -8.51 16.30 24.90
N THR A 269 -9.73 16.74 25.20
CA THR A 269 -10.81 15.86 25.65
C THR A 269 -11.24 14.92 24.50
N ASP A 270 -11.99 13.85 24.81
CA ASP A 270 -12.48 12.93 23.79
C ASP A 270 -13.31 13.67 22.71
N ALA A 271 -14.23 14.52 23.13
CA ALA A 271 -15.05 15.30 22.20
C ALA A 271 -14.23 16.28 21.33
N GLN A 272 -13.21 16.95 21.92
CA GLN A 272 -12.32 17.81 21.16
C GLN A 272 -11.46 17.04 20.17
N ALA A 273 -10.94 15.87 20.57
CA ALA A 273 -10.12 15.02 19.73
C ALA A 273 -10.94 14.44 18.56
N GLU A 274 -12.18 14.01 18.81
CA GLU A 274 -13.09 13.55 17.76
C GLU A 274 -13.39 14.67 16.76
N ALA A 275 -13.76 15.87 17.25
CA ALA A 275 -14.01 17.02 16.40
C ALA A 275 -12.78 17.41 15.56
N THR A 276 -11.58 17.38 16.17
CA THR A 276 -10.31 17.62 15.47
C THR A 276 -10.05 16.58 14.38
N ALA A 277 -10.24 15.30 14.69
CA ALA A 277 -10.04 14.23 13.73
C ALA A 277 -11.00 14.35 12.54
N ARG A 278 -12.29 14.68 12.78
CA ARG A 278 -13.28 14.91 11.73
C ARG A 278 -12.91 16.10 10.84
N SER A 279 -12.49 17.24 11.43
CA SER A 279 -12.04 18.41 10.68
C SER A 279 -10.83 18.06 9.78
N ILE A 280 -9.81 17.38 10.30
CA ILE A 280 -8.64 16.93 9.49
C ILE A 280 -9.10 15.99 8.36
N TRP A 281 -10.04 15.10 8.63
CA TRP A 281 -10.60 14.22 7.61
C TRP A 281 -11.27 15.04 6.49
N GLU A 282 -12.16 15.93 6.84
CA GLU A 282 -12.97 16.70 5.89
C GLU A 282 -12.13 17.70 5.08
N GLU A 283 -11.12 18.32 5.70
CA GLU A 283 -10.30 19.36 5.08
C GLU A 283 -9.11 18.82 4.28
N ILE A 284 -8.59 17.63 4.64
CA ILE A 284 -7.34 17.09 4.08
C ILE A 284 -7.55 15.71 3.47
N ASN A 285 -8.01 14.73 4.27
CA ASN A 285 -7.99 13.33 3.84
C ASN A 285 -9.07 13.01 2.81
N LEU A 286 -10.28 13.50 3.01
CA LEU A 286 -11.40 13.30 2.08
C LEU A 286 -11.15 13.97 0.72
N PRO A 287 -10.72 15.24 0.64
CA PRO A 287 -10.32 15.84 -0.64
C PRO A 287 -9.21 15.04 -1.35
N ASN A 288 -8.17 14.62 -0.62
CA ASN A 288 -7.11 13.80 -1.22
C ASN A 288 -7.62 12.45 -1.71
N LEU A 289 -8.53 11.82 -0.95
CA LEU A 289 -9.18 10.58 -1.38
C LEU A 289 -9.94 10.79 -2.69
N LEU A 290 -10.82 11.79 -2.75
CA LEU A 290 -11.71 12.01 -3.90
C LEU A 290 -10.97 12.50 -5.14
N GLU A 291 -10.01 13.41 -4.98
CA GLU A 291 -9.32 14.05 -6.09
C GLU A 291 -8.14 13.20 -6.63
N ASN A 292 -7.44 12.49 -5.76
CA ASN A 292 -6.17 11.86 -6.12
C ASN A 292 -6.16 10.33 -5.98
N ILE A 293 -6.78 9.76 -4.96
CA ILE A 293 -6.61 8.34 -4.64
C ILE A 293 -7.70 7.49 -5.29
N ALA A 294 -8.99 7.79 -5.04
CA ALA A 294 -10.11 7.03 -5.58
C ALA A 294 -10.15 6.95 -7.12
N PRO A 295 -9.79 8.01 -7.87
CA PRO A 295 -9.74 7.93 -9.34
C PRO A 295 -8.71 6.92 -9.87
N THR A 296 -7.74 6.48 -9.05
CA THR A 296 -6.71 5.52 -9.45
C THR A 296 -7.14 4.07 -9.22
N ARG A 297 -8.27 3.83 -8.55
CA ARG A 297 -8.75 2.51 -8.17
C ARG A 297 -8.80 1.52 -9.34
N GLU A 298 -9.40 1.95 -10.45
CA GLU A 298 -9.55 1.11 -11.64
C GLU A 298 -8.24 0.87 -12.41
N ARG A 299 -7.10 1.41 -11.95
CA ARG A 299 -5.77 1.14 -12.50
C ARG A 299 -5.11 -0.07 -11.86
N ALA A 300 -5.61 -0.53 -10.70
CA ALA A 300 -5.07 -1.69 -10.00
C ALA A 300 -5.33 -2.99 -10.75
N THR A 301 -4.45 -3.98 -10.56
CA THR A 301 -4.67 -5.37 -11.01
C THR A 301 -5.77 -6.01 -10.17
N MET A 302 -5.81 -5.71 -8.87
CA MET A 302 -6.82 -6.22 -7.95
C MET A 302 -7.38 -5.08 -7.09
N ILE A 303 -8.69 -5.10 -6.85
CA ILE A 303 -9.36 -4.22 -5.90
C ILE A 303 -9.90 -5.07 -4.76
N PHE A 304 -9.52 -4.70 -3.55
CA PHE A 304 -9.78 -5.40 -2.30
C PHE A 304 -10.74 -4.56 -1.47
N THR A 305 -12.04 -4.84 -1.51
CA THR A 305 -13.07 -4.00 -0.86
C THR A 305 -13.36 -4.51 0.55
N LYS A 306 -13.19 -3.62 1.53
CA LYS A 306 -13.42 -3.91 2.96
C LYS A 306 -14.76 -3.36 3.43
N GLY A 307 -15.44 -4.14 4.27
CA GLY A 307 -16.65 -3.75 4.97
C GLY A 307 -16.39 -2.93 6.24
N ALA A 308 -17.46 -2.52 6.92
CA ALA A 308 -17.41 -1.70 8.13
C ALA A 308 -16.61 -2.35 9.27
N ASP A 309 -16.56 -3.68 9.32
CA ASP A 309 -15.83 -4.50 10.29
C ASP A 309 -14.35 -4.75 9.93
N HIS A 310 -13.81 -4.04 8.95
CA HIS A 310 -12.46 -4.19 8.36
C HIS A 310 -12.23 -5.48 7.56
N ARG A 311 -13.20 -6.40 7.51
CA ARG A 311 -13.07 -7.63 6.73
C ARG A 311 -13.25 -7.37 5.24
N VAL A 312 -12.64 -8.20 4.43
CA VAL A 312 -12.84 -8.16 2.97
C VAL A 312 -14.22 -8.74 2.63
N GLU A 313 -15.04 -7.94 1.96
CA GLU A 313 -16.37 -8.32 1.49
C GLU A 313 -16.36 -8.84 0.06
N SER A 314 -15.53 -8.22 -0.79
CA SER A 314 -15.45 -8.57 -2.20
C SER A 314 -14.10 -8.22 -2.80
N LEU A 315 -13.80 -8.88 -3.91
CA LEU A 315 -12.58 -8.65 -4.67
C LEU A 315 -12.93 -8.52 -6.16
N ARG A 316 -12.17 -7.70 -6.84
CA ARG A 316 -12.22 -7.59 -8.31
C ARG A 316 -10.81 -7.81 -8.86
N LEU A 317 -10.66 -8.78 -9.74
CA LEU A 317 -9.38 -9.11 -10.41
C LEU A 317 -9.47 -8.71 -11.87
N ARG A 318 -8.51 -7.93 -12.35
CA ARG A 318 -8.42 -7.54 -13.76
C ARG A 318 -8.13 -8.76 -14.62
N ARG A 319 -8.89 -8.90 -15.74
CA ARG A 319 -8.70 -9.93 -16.78
C ARG A 319 -7.42 -9.74 -17.57
#